data_38942b279af6f7f22fced99186654c0d
#
_entry.id   38942b279af6f7f22fced99186654c0d
#
_cell.length_a   1.000
_cell.length_b   1.000
_cell.length_c   1.000
_cell.angle_alpha   90.00
_cell.angle_beta   90.00
_cell.angle_gamma   90.00
#
_symmetry.space_group_name_H-M   'P 1'
#
loop_
_entity.id
_entity.type
_entity.pdbx_description
1 polymer ?
#
loop_
_entity_poly.entity_id
_entity_poly.type
_entity_poly.pdbx_seq_one_letter_code
_entity_poly.pdbx_strand_id
1 'polypeptide(L)'
;MTSRVLSLAVGVVAAVSLTAATPVSSSAGRPAGIWAASIEGVHGVAPDATVRQIARASVAGSGLRVRLGNPAGSAPVVVKDAWIGLPAAQGSARLIPGSNRRLTFHGARTLSIAPGQVVLSDPAPVSVDAQQDVAVSIYAPGSPINDHTFPPFDFDPPAQYLGTGGDHAADPSDATYPNHPVTPATGTSAGYHPGQVWWMDLLVADRPAARGTLVTLGDSITDGYQAVGPPGQRWTDVLAERLDALPAFKRLAVANAGISGNTVSVQPNPYDPTGQCCGVPAPQRLGRDVLSVPGLKTVFLLEGTNDIGGGTNAPPASAAQVIDAMRGIAARVHAAHVRIVGATILPMGNAPGSDKENTRLAVNRWIRTSGTFDAVVDFDAVLRDPANPTSMIADLQHDSYHPNAAGDLLLGEAIPLTAILG
;
A
#
# COMPACT_ATOMS: atom_id res chain seq x y z
N MET A 1 57.92 -33.93 -55.40
CA MET A 1 57.16 -34.77 -54.44
C MET A 1 56.47 -33.84 -53.47
N THR A 2 55.26 -33.49 -53.72
CA THR A 2 54.49 -32.52 -52.96
C THR A 2 53.32 -33.25 -52.30
N SER A 3 53.36 -33.43 -50.98
CA SER A 3 52.29 -34.00 -50.17
C SER A 3 51.23 -32.95 -49.90
N ARG A 4 50.02 -33.21 -50.31
CA ARG A 4 48.81 -32.44 -49.90
C ARG A 4 48.23 -33.02 -48.61
N VAL A 5 48.11 -32.20 -47.61
CA VAL A 5 47.38 -32.50 -46.35
C VAL A 5 45.93 -32.09 -46.55
N LEU A 6 45.03 -33.05 -46.39
CA LEU A 6 43.57 -32.84 -46.40
C LEU A 6 43.12 -32.56 -44.98
N SER A 7 42.59 -31.36 -44.72
CA SER A 7 41.95 -31.02 -43.45
C SER A 7 40.48 -31.36 -43.47
N LEU A 8 40.05 -32.26 -42.60
CA LEU A 8 38.62 -32.59 -42.37
C LEU A 8 38.07 -31.60 -41.34
N ALA A 9 37.11 -30.83 -41.75
CA ALA A 9 36.33 -29.99 -40.83
C ALA A 9 35.16 -30.81 -40.27
N VAL A 10 35.16 -31.07 -38.99
CA VAL A 10 34.01 -31.67 -38.26
C VAL A 10 33.08 -30.56 -37.82
N GLY A 11 31.93 -30.45 -38.45
CA GLY A 11 30.89 -29.56 -38.03
C GLY A 11 30.09 -30.13 -36.87
N VAL A 12 30.16 -29.46 -35.69
CA VAL A 12 29.31 -29.76 -34.53
C VAL A 12 27.99 -29.06 -34.72
N VAL A 13 26.92 -29.82 -34.97
CA VAL A 13 25.53 -29.33 -34.99
C VAL A 13 25.06 -29.35 -33.53
N ALA A 14 24.94 -28.17 -32.91
CA ALA A 14 24.33 -28.02 -31.61
C ALA A 14 22.80 -28.11 -31.76
N ALA A 15 22.21 -29.20 -31.28
CA ALA A 15 20.75 -29.34 -31.20
C ALA A 15 20.24 -28.45 -30.04
N VAL A 16 19.56 -27.36 -30.38
CA VAL A 16 18.82 -26.56 -29.42
C VAL A 16 17.51 -27.30 -29.09
N SER A 17 17.49 -27.90 -27.90
CA SER A 17 16.27 -28.49 -27.35
C SER A 17 15.33 -27.37 -26.90
N LEU A 18 14.30 -27.07 -27.68
CA LEU A 18 13.15 -26.29 -27.20
C LEU A 18 12.40 -27.14 -26.17
N THR A 19 12.62 -26.86 -24.90
CA THR A 19 11.70 -27.33 -23.84
C THR A 19 10.41 -26.54 -23.98
N ALA A 20 9.34 -27.21 -24.46
CA ALA A 20 8.00 -26.66 -24.42
C ALA A 20 7.63 -26.38 -22.98
N ALA A 21 7.38 -25.12 -22.66
CA ALA A 21 6.82 -24.74 -21.36
C ALA A 21 5.44 -25.43 -21.24
N THR A 22 5.30 -26.31 -20.30
CA THR A 22 4.00 -26.89 -19.94
C THR A 22 3.09 -25.74 -19.51
N PRO A 23 1.88 -25.61 -20.08
CA PRO A 23 0.94 -24.62 -19.59
C PRO A 23 0.61 -24.96 -18.14
N VAL A 24 0.96 -24.05 -17.24
CA VAL A 24 0.50 -24.11 -15.85
C VAL A 24 -1.03 -24.04 -15.92
N SER A 25 -1.70 -25.15 -15.66
CA SER A 25 -3.15 -25.20 -15.50
C SER A 25 -3.53 -24.24 -14.38
N SER A 26 -3.98 -23.04 -14.74
CA SER A 26 -4.50 -22.07 -13.78
C SER A 26 -5.82 -22.60 -13.26
N SER A 27 -5.82 -23.20 -12.05
CA SER A 27 -7.03 -23.16 -11.25
C SER A 27 -7.36 -21.66 -11.14
N ALA A 28 -8.51 -21.25 -11.69
CA ALA A 28 -8.95 -19.86 -11.63
C ALA A 28 -8.98 -19.44 -10.15
N GLY A 29 -7.92 -18.80 -9.68
CA GLY A 29 -7.79 -18.29 -8.33
C GLY A 29 -8.92 -17.28 -8.08
N ARG A 30 -9.39 -17.18 -6.85
CA ARG A 30 -10.31 -16.10 -6.49
C ARG A 30 -9.57 -14.77 -6.64
N PRO A 31 -10.25 -13.69 -7.08
CA PRO A 31 -9.64 -12.35 -7.16
C PRO A 31 -8.97 -11.96 -5.85
N ALA A 32 -7.86 -11.24 -5.95
CA ALA A 32 -7.11 -10.76 -4.78
C ALA A 32 -6.69 -9.30 -4.97
N GLY A 33 -6.73 -8.53 -3.87
CA GLY A 33 -6.08 -7.22 -3.81
C GLY A 33 -4.57 -7.40 -3.82
N ILE A 34 -3.89 -6.74 -4.75
CA ILE A 34 -2.44 -6.88 -4.95
C ILE A 34 -1.66 -5.59 -4.66
N TRP A 35 -2.35 -4.53 -4.37
CA TRP A 35 -1.85 -3.24 -3.90
C TRP A 35 -3.00 -2.43 -3.32
N ALA A 36 -2.73 -1.58 -2.32
CA ALA A 36 -3.69 -0.61 -1.80
C ALA A 36 -3.00 0.67 -1.30
N ALA A 37 -3.77 1.77 -1.27
CA ALA A 37 -3.49 3.02 -0.60
C ALA A 37 -4.82 3.59 -0.07
N SER A 38 -4.99 3.63 1.24
CA SER A 38 -6.27 4.04 1.84
C SER A 38 -6.49 5.55 1.69
N ILE A 39 -7.59 5.95 1.05
CA ILE A 39 -7.95 7.38 0.94
C ILE A 39 -8.17 7.97 2.33
N GLU A 40 -7.46 9.05 2.61
CA GLU A 40 -7.40 9.70 3.93
C GLU A 40 -8.26 10.97 4.01
N GLY A 41 -8.38 11.74 2.91
CA GLY A 41 -9.06 13.02 2.94
C GLY A 41 -9.46 13.54 1.57
N VAL A 42 -9.77 14.84 1.53
CA VAL A 42 -10.05 15.60 0.31
C VAL A 42 -9.18 16.86 0.28
N HIS A 43 -8.32 16.96 -0.72
CA HIS A 43 -7.40 18.08 -0.89
C HIS A 43 -7.66 18.82 -2.20
N GLY A 44 -8.67 19.69 -2.19
CA GLY A 44 -8.96 20.58 -3.31
C GLY A 44 -9.80 19.96 -4.44
N VAL A 45 -9.69 20.54 -5.62
CA VAL A 45 -10.43 20.19 -6.83
C VAL A 45 -9.46 19.95 -7.97
N ALA A 46 -9.66 18.87 -8.70
CA ALA A 46 -8.78 18.48 -9.79
C ALA A 46 -8.76 19.53 -10.91
N PRO A 47 -7.56 19.96 -11.36
CA PRO A 47 -7.41 20.86 -12.49
C PRO A 47 -7.84 20.18 -13.81
N ASP A 48 -7.80 20.94 -14.91
CA ASP A 48 -7.90 20.38 -16.25
C ASP A 48 -6.59 19.66 -16.64
N ALA A 49 -6.41 18.48 -16.04
CA ALA A 49 -5.20 17.67 -16.17
C ALA A 49 -5.53 16.18 -15.97
N THR A 50 -4.69 15.35 -16.55
CA THR A 50 -4.69 13.90 -16.30
C THR A 50 -3.65 13.55 -15.26
N VAL A 51 -4.04 12.80 -14.22
CA VAL A 51 -3.10 12.23 -13.28
C VAL A 51 -2.71 10.82 -13.73
N ARG A 52 -1.40 10.52 -13.76
CA ARG A 52 -0.87 9.15 -13.94
C ARG A 52 -0.19 8.72 -12.66
N GLN A 53 -0.64 7.60 -12.10
CA GLN A 53 -0.26 7.12 -10.77
C GLN A 53 0.39 5.75 -10.90
N ILE A 54 1.41 5.50 -10.09
CA ILE A 54 2.19 4.26 -10.12
C ILE A 54 1.88 3.45 -8.88
N ALA A 55 1.44 2.21 -9.09
CA ALA A 55 1.21 1.22 -8.04
C ALA A 55 2.12 0.02 -8.27
N ARG A 56 2.70 -0.55 -7.20
CA ARG A 56 3.55 -1.74 -7.30
C ARG A 56 2.78 -2.99 -6.90
N ALA A 57 2.62 -3.92 -7.84
CA ALA A 57 1.95 -5.19 -7.57
C ALA A 57 2.78 -6.07 -6.62
N SER A 58 2.22 -6.47 -5.50
CA SER A 58 2.90 -7.34 -4.52
C SER A 58 3.08 -8.79 -4.98
N VAL A 59 2.29 -9.23 -5.96
CA VAL A 59 2.38 -10.56 -6.59
C VAL A 59 2.04 -10.46 -8.07
N ALA A 60 2.47 -11.43 -8.85
CA ALA A 60 2.07 -11.56 -10.25
C ALA A 60 0.56 -11.81 -10.39
N GLY A 61 -0.02 -11.33 -11.49
CA GLY A 61 -1.43 -11.56 -11.78
C GLY A 61 -1.88 -11.06 -13.13
N SER A 62 -3.14 -11.34 -13.50
CA SER A 62 -3.73 -10.89 -14.73
C SER A 62 -5.22 -10.59 -14.60
N GLY A 63 -5.78 -9.87 -15.59
CA GLY A 63 -7.14 -9.36 -15.50
C GLY A 63 -7.22 -8.29 -14.41
N LEU A 64 -6.40 -7.23 -14.55
CA LEU A 64 -6.29 -6.20 -13.53
C LEU A 64 -7.54 -5.34 -13.48
N ARG A 65 -7.94 -4.97 -12.27
CA ARG A 65 -9.02 -4.01 -11.99
C ARG A 65 -8.51 -2.93 -11.06
N VAL A 66 -9.02 -1.74 -11.23
CA VAL A 66 -8.74 -0.58 -10.38
C VAL A 66 -9.98 -0.19 -9.61
N ARG A 67 -9.88 -0.03 -8.30
CA ARG A 67 -10.95 0.56 -7.50
C ARG A 67 -10.71 2.05 -7.37
N LEU A 68 -11.73 2.84 -7.69
CA LEU A 68 -11.77 4.29 -7.51
C LEU A 68 -12.76 4.65 -6.43
N GLY A 69 -12.44 5.68 -5.62
CA GLY A 69 -13.24 6.05 -4.47
C GLY A 69 -13.49 7.55 -4.32
N ASN A 70 -14.61 7.84 -3.64
CA ASN A 70 -15.00 9.17 -3.17
C ASN A 70 -15.47 9.10 -1.71
N PRO A 71 -14.67 8.49 -0.80
CA PRO A 71 -15.14 8.21 0.56
C PRO A 71 -15.23 9.46 1.44
N ALA A 72 -14.46 10.49 1.15
CA ALA A 72 -14.38 11.71 1.95
C ALA A 72 -15.01 12.95 1.27
N GLY A 73 -15.32 12.87 -0.03
CA GLY A 73 -15.88 13.98 -0.78
C GLY A 73 -17.35 14.27 -0.45
N SER A 74 -17.74 15.53 -0.61
CA SER A 74 -19.13 16.00 -0.47
C SER A 74 -19.87 16.19 -1.81
N ALA A 75 -19.13 16.14 -2.94
CA ALA A 75 -19.65 16.20 -4.30
C ALA A 75 -19.20 14.97 -5.10
N PRO A 76 -19.91 14.61 -6.20
CA PRO A 76 -19.50 13.48 -7.02
C PRO A 76 -18.12 13.64 -7.65
N VAL A 77 -17.35 12.55 -7.74
CA VAL A 77 -16.17 12.44 -8.60
C VAL A 77 -16.62 11.98 -9.98
N VAL A 78 -16.35 12.78 -11.01
CA VAL A 78 -16.75 12.49 -12.39
C VAL A 78 -15.52 12.13 -13.22
N VAL A 79 -15.26 10.81 -13.38
CA VAL A 79 -14.20 10.29 -14.23
C VAL A 79 -14.65 10.31 -15.68
N LYS A 80 -13.97 11.08 -16.53
CA LYS A 80 -14.25 11.20 -17.97
C LYS A 80 -13.48 10.19 -18.79
N ASP A 81 -12.25 9.85 -18.36
CA ASP A 81 -11.44 8.80 -18.97
C ASP A 81 -10.49 8.17 -17.92
N ALA A 82 -10.21 6.87 -18.07
CA ALA A 82 -9.26 6.15 -17.23
C ALA A 82 -8.60 5.01 -18.01
N TRP A 83 -7.29 4.84 -17.80
CA TRP A 83 -6.48 3.83 -18.47
C TRP A 83 -5.52 3.15 -17.50
N ILE A 84 -5.13 1.92 -17.83
CA ILE A 84 -4.14 1.14 -17.08
C ILE A 84 -3.08 0.62 -18.06
N GLY A 85 -1.81 0.68 -17.68
CA GLY A 85 -0.70 0.22 -18.50
C GLY A 85 0.53 -0.14 -17.67
N LEU A 86 1.59 -0.59 -18.35
CA LEU A 86 2.84 -0.97 -17.69
C LEU A 86 3.91 0.11 -17.96
N PRO A 87 4.53 0.68 -16.92
CA PRO A 87 5.66 1.58 -17.04
C PRO A 87 6.83 0.93 -17.80
N ALA A 88 7.53 1.71 -18.63
CA ALA A 88 8.70 1.27 -19.37
C ALA A 88 9.94 1.02 -18.51
N ALA A 89 9.98 1.63 -17.35
CA ALA A 89 10.96 1.43 -16.28
C ALA A 89 10.27 1.67 -14.93
N GLN A 90 10.91 1.24 -13.86
CA GLN A 90 10.41 1.46 -12.51
C GLN A 90 10.13 2.95 -12.28
N GLY A 91 8.93 3.26 -11.76
CA GLY A 91 8.49 4.61 -11.47
C GLY A 91 8.34 5.54 -12.68
N SER A 92 8.45 5.05 -13.93
CA SER A 92 8.40 5.89 -15.12
C SER A 92 6.96 6.27 -15.51
N ALA A 93 6.76 7.53 -15.93
CA ALA A 93 5.51 7.94 -16.57
C ALA A 93 5.35 7.35 -17.99
N ARG A 94 6.45 7.04 -18.68
CA ARG A 94 6.42 6.38 -19.99
C ARG A 94 5.92 4.96 -19.85
N LEU A 95 5.02 4.54 -20.74
CA LEU A 95 4.50 3.18 -20.77
C LEU A 95 5.18 2.33 -21.86
N ILE A 96 5.21 1.03 -21.64
CA ILE A 96 5.59 0.05 -22.66
C ILE A 96 4.61 0.18 -23.82
N PRO A 97 5.07 0.37 -25.07
CA PRO A 97 4.20 0.49 -26.24
C PRO A 97 3.22 -0.69 -26.35
N GLY A 98 1.94 -0.39 -26.52
CA GLY A 98 0.90 -1.40 -26.62
C GLY A 98 0.44 -2.04 -25.30
N SER A 99 0.99 -1.63 -24.13
CA SER A 99 0.51 -2.11 -22.83
C SER A 99 -0.73 -1.37 -22.32
N ASN A 100 -0.97 -0.15 -22.80
CA ASN A 100 -2.04 0.72 -22.29
C ASN A 100 -3.44 0.21 -22.68
N ARG A 101 -4.37 0.14 -21.75
CA ARG A 101 -5.75 -0.32 -21.92
C ARG A 101 -6.72 0.63 -21.26
N ARG A 102 -7.80 0.98 -21.96
CA ARG A 102 -8.88 1.77 -21.37
C ARG A 102 -9.60 0.96 -20.31
N LEU A 103 -9.84 1.58 -19.17
CA LEU A 103 -10.72 1.03 -18.14
C LEU A 103 -12.18 1.32 -18.49
N THR A 104 -13.05 0.40 -18.09
CA THR A 104 -14.51 0.57 -18.15
C THR A 104 -15.10 0.24 -16.78
N PHE A 105 -16.29 0.73 -16.55
CA PHE A 105 -17.04 0.54 -15.30
C PHE A 105 -18.45 0.10 -15.66
N HIS A 106 -18.78 -1.17 -15.46
CA HIS A 106 -20.02 -1.80 -15.96
C HIS A 106 -20.23 -1.58 -17.47
N GLY A 107 -19.15 -1.66 -18.24
CA GLY A 107 -19.14 -1.43 -19.69
C GLY A 107 -19.08 0.04 -20.12
N ALA A 108 -19.29 0.98 -19.20
CA ALA A 108 -19.22 2.42 -19.49
C ALA A 108 -17.76 2.94 -19.40
N ARG A 109 -17.43 3.94 -20.23
CA ARG A 109 -16.10 4.61 -20.23
C ARG A 109 -16.02 5.76 -19.23
N THR A 110 -17.16 6.29 -18.87
CA THR A 110 -17.29 7.40 -17.88
C THR A 110 -17.92 6.86 -16.61
N LEU A 111 -17.56 7.46 -15.48
CA LEU A 111 -18.05 7.05 -14.18
C LEU A 111 -18.37 8.29 -13.33
N SER A 112 -19.50 8.25 -12.61
CA SER A 112 -19.78 9.20 -11.54
C SER A 112 -19.82 8.45 -10.21
N ILE A 113 -18.92 8.83 -9.28
CA ILE A 113 -18.80 8.21 -7.96
C ILE A 113 -19.43 9.15 -6.94
N ALA A 114 -20.56 8.75 -6.37
CA ALA A 114 -21.22 9.54 -5.33
C ALA A 114 -20.38 9.62 -4.05
N PRO A 115 -20.58 10.63 -3.19
CA PRO A 115 -19.98 10.71 -1.87
C PRO A 115 -20.16 9.41 -1.07
N GLY A 116 -19.10 8.98 -0.39
CA GLY A 116 -19.06 7.74 0.40
C GLY A 116 -18.92 6.45 -0.40
N GLN A 117 -18.86 6.48 -1.74
CA GLN A 117 -18.84 5.29 -2.59
C GLN A 117 -17.45 4.95 -3.11
N VAL A 118 -17.25 3.67 -3.41
CA VAL A 118 -16.12 3.13 -4.18
C VAL A 118 -16.66 2.29 -5.32
N VAL A 119 -15.96 2.27 -6.46
CA VAL A 119 -16.35 1.51 -7.66
C VAL A 119 -15.15 0.78 -8.22
N LEU A 120 -15.29 -0.52 -8.44
CA LEU A 120 -14.27 -1.37 -9.08
C LEU A 120 -14.48 -1.38 -10.59
N SER A 121 -13.40 -1.19 -11.38
CA SER A 121 -13.47 -1.28 -12.84
C SER A 121 -13.82 -2.69 -13.32
N ASP A 122 -14.23 -2.82 -14.58
CA ASP A 122 -14.21 -4.09 -15.29
C ASP A 122 -12.75 -4.60 -15.43
N PRO A 123 -12.53 -5.91 -15.66
CA PRO A 123 -11.18 -6.43 -15.80
C PRO A 123 -10.52 -5.94 -17.10
N ALA A 124 -9.35 -5.33 -16.97
CA ALA A 124 -8.50 -4.98 -18.09
C ALA A 124 -7.60 -6.18 -18.49
N PRO A 125 -7.37 -6.44 -19.79
CA PRO A 125 -6.48 -7.53 -20.25
C PRO A 125 -5.00 -7.13 -20.09
N VAL A 126 -4.60 -6.84 -18.85
CA VAL A 126 -3.23 -6.53 -18.45
C VAL A 126 -2.75 -7.61 -17.50
N SER A 127 -1.51 -8.05 -17.70
CA SER A 127 -0.80 -8.96 -16.80
C SER A 127 0.39 -8.22 -16.20
N VAL A 128 0.72 -8.54 -14.97
CA VAL A 128 1.80 -7.94 -14.20
C VAL A 128 2.62 -9.04 -13.53
N ASP A 129 3.93 -8.85 -13.45
CA ASP A 129 4.81 -9.69 -12.64
C ASP A 129 4.80 -9.23 -11.17
N ALA A 130 5.30 -10.07 -10.26
CA ALA A 130 5.50 -9.67 -8.88
C ALA A 130 6.50 -8.50 -8.81
N GLN A 131 6.26 -7.56 -7.92
CA GLN A 131 7.05 -6.35 -7.73
C GLN A 131 7.18 -5.46 -8.98
N GLN A 132 6.32 -5.67 -9.99
CA GLN A 132 6.24 -4.81 -11.16
C GLN A 132 5.29 -3.63 -10.94
N ASP A 133 5.67 -2.48 -11.50
CA ASP A 133 4.85 -1.28 -11.48
C ASP A 133 3.69 -1.35 -12.49
N VAL A 134 2.57 -0.79 -12.10
CA VAL A 134 1.37 -0.57 -12.90
C VAL A 134 1.06 0.92 -12.88
N ALA A 135 0.85 1.51 -14.05
CA ALA A 135 0.43 2.90 -14.18
C ALA A 135 -1.08 2.97 -14.41
N VAL A 136 -1.74 3.84 -13.65
CA VAL A 136 -3.17 4.17 -13.82
C VAL A 136 -3.29 5.65 -14.13
N SER A 137 -3.85 5.98 -15.30
CA SER A 137 -4.08 7.35 -15.74
C SER A 137 -5.55 7.70 -15.64
N ILE A 138 -5.89 8.81 -14.98
CA ILE A 138 -7.27 9.23 -14.69
C ILE A 138 -7.45 10.69 -15.08
N TYR A 139 -8.52 10.97 -15.85
CA TYR A 139 -8.95 12.32 -16.19
C TYR A 139 -10.33 12.58 -15.57
N ALA A 140 -10.37 13.44 -14.55
CA ALA A 140 -11.58 13.79 -13.79
C ALA A 140 -11.59 15.27 -13.39
N PRO A 141 -11.51 16.21 -14.35
CA PRO A 141 -11.41 17.64 -14.07
C PRO A 141 -12.61 18.17 -13.32
N GLY A 142 -12.40 19.10 -12.38
CA GLY A 142 -13.43 19.70 -11.56
C GLY A 142 -13.98 18.80 -10.45
N SER A 143 -13.46 17.58 -10.31
CA SER A 143 -13.87 16.66 -9.25
C SER A 143 -13.11 16.92 -7.94
N PRO A 144 -13.71 16.67 -6.76
CA PRO A 144 -12.98 16.70 -5.50
C PRO A 144 -11.88 15.66 -5.50
N ILE A 145 -10.67 16.05 -5.11
CA ILE A 145 -9.52 15.15 -5.01
C ILE A 145 -9.62 14.38 -3.70
N ASN A 146 -10.07 13.14 -3.78
CA ASN A 146 -9.95 12.18 -2.68
C ASN A 146 -8.61 11.49 -2.83
N ASP A 147 -7.74 11.60 -1.86
CA ASP A 147 -6.36 11.15 -1.99
C ASP A 147 -5.81 10.38 -0.79
N HIS A 148 -4.69 9.77 -1.05
CA HIS A 148 -3.75 9.26 -0.08
C HIS A 148 -2.40 9.91 -0.33
N THR A 149 -1.70 10.30 0.72
CA THR A 149 -0.40 10.96 0.64
C THR A 149 0.65 10.11 1.32
N PHE A 150 1.60 9.60 0.54
CA PHE A 150 2.76 8.89 1.07
C PHE A 150 3.80 9.88 1.58
N PRO A 151 4.18 9.87 2.85
CA PRO A 151 5.34 10.62 3.33
C PRO A 151 6.65 9.78 3.18
N PRO A 152 7.81 10.43 2.93
CA PRO A 152 7.98 11.86 2.72
C PRO A 152 7.42 12.30 1.37
N PHE A 153 7.06 13.56 1.28
CA PHE A 153 6.44 14.14 0.07
C PHE A 153 7.36 14.15 -1.17
N ASP A 154 8.62 13.78 -1.01
CA ASP A 154 9.69 13.82 -2.02
C ASP A 154 10.01 12.43 -2.59
N PHE A 155 9.00 11.64 -2.91
CA PHE A 155 9.18 10.31 -3.51
C PHE A 155 10.01 10.38 -4.80
N ASP A 156 11.13 9.63 -4.86
CA ASP A 156 11.92 9.40 -6.05
C ASP A 156 12.11 7.88 -6.26
N PRO A 157 11.56 7.29 -7.33
CA PRO A 157 10.71 7.88 -8.35
C PRO A 157 9.31 8.25 -7.81
N PRO A 158 8.65 9.30 -8.37
CA PRO A 158 7.35 9.77 -7.88
C PRO A 158 6.25 8.71 -8.07
N ALA A 159 5.31 8.66 -7.10
CA ALA A 159 4.11 7.83 -7.23
C ALA A 159 3.06 8.44 -8.17
N GLN A 160 3.23 9.70 -8.58
CA GLN A 160 2.26 10.43 -9.40
C GLN A 160 2.94 11.39 -10.37
N TYR A 161 2.35 11.49 -11.56
CA TYR A 161 2.68 12.46 -12.61
C TYR A 161 1.43 13.21 -13.04
N LEU A 162 1.56 14.49 -13.39
CA LEU A 162 0.45 15.32 -13.84
C LEU A 162 0.67 15.77 -15.28
N GLY A 163 -0.22 15.37 -16.19
CA GLY A 163 -0.29 15.84 -17.57
C GLY A 163 -1.29 16.97 -17.68
N THR A 164 -0.81 18.21 -17.84
CA THR A 164 -1.64 19.43 -17.87
C THR A 164 -2.27 19.69 -19.24
N GLY A 165 -3.43 20.38 -19.24
CA GLY A 165 -4.09 20.83 -20.47
C GLY A 165 -4.98 19.80 -21.12
N GLY A 166 -5.70 18.99 -20.32
CA GLY A 166 -6.75 18.10 -20.81
C GLY A 166 -6.54 16.62 -20.57
N ASP A 167 -7.18 15.82 -21.42
CA ASP A 167 -7.19 14.36 -21.34
C ASP A 167 -5.99 13.76 -22.07
N HIS A 168 -5.06 13.24 -21.32
CA HIS A 168 -3.87 12.53 -21.79
C HIS A 168 -3.85 11.05 -21.33
N ALA A 169 -4.97 10.53 -20.80
CA ALA A 169 -4.99 9.21 -20.17
C ALA A 169 -4.57 8.08 -21.13
N ALA A 170 -4.89 8.21 -22.41
CA ALA A 170 -4.52 7.25 -23.46
C ALA A 170 -3.05 7.34 -23.92
N ASP A 171 -2.36 8.46 -23.66
CA ASP A 171 -1.02 8.70 -24.18
C ASP A 171 0.03 7.81 -23.47
N PRO A 172 0.77 6.94 -24.19
CA PRO A 172 1.83 6.13 -23.59
C PRO A 172 3.14 6.91 -23.36
N SER A 173 3.25 8.13 -23.90
CA SER A 173 4.44 8.97 -23.80
C SER A 173 4.58 9.59 -22.40
N ASP A 174 5.80 9.92 -22.01
CA ASP A 174 6.10 10.75 -20.84
C ASP A 174 6.18 12.25 -21.19
N ALA A 175 6.12 12.61 -22.47
CA ALA A 175 6.27 14.00 -22.90
C ALA A 175 5.18 14.94 -22.36
N THR A 176 3.96 14.42 -22.14
CA THR A 176 2.84 15.15 -21.55
C THR A 176 2.81 15.08 -20.03
N TYR A 177 3.67 14.27 -19.43
CA TYR A 177 3.81 14.09 -17.98
C TYR A 177 5.22 14.51 -17.55
N PRO A 178 5.57 15.80 -17.66
CA PRO A 178 6.86 16.26 -17.19
C PRO A 178 7.01 15.90 -15.71
N ASN A 179 8.24 15.61 -15.31
CA ASN A 179 8.56 15.26 -13.95
C ASN A 179 7.80 16.15 -12.98
N HIS A 180 6.91 15.55 -12.22
CA HIS A 180 5.98 16.06 -11.22
C HIS A 180 6.01 17.59 -11.00
N PRO A 181 4.87 18.26 -10.92
CA PRO A 181 4.83 19.63 -10.47
C PRO A 181 5.27 19.65 -9.00
N VAL A 182 6.54 19.96 -8.77
CA VAL A 182 6.98 20.37 -7.45
C VAL A 182 6.47 21.80 -7.27
N THR A 183 5.25 21.95 -6.78
CA THR A 183 4.94 23.14 -6.03
C THR A 183 5.50 22.86 -4.64
N PRO A 184 6.55 23.57 -4.18
CA PRO A 184 6.99 23.46 -2.82
C PRO A 184 5.77 23.74 -1.95
N ALA A 185 5.33 22.77 -1.19
CA ALA A 185 4.31 23.00 -0.19
C ALA A 185 4.92 23.95 0.83
N THR A 186 4.58 25.22 0.72
CA THR A 186 4.80 26.16 1.81
C THR A 186 3.81 25.80 2.91
N GLY A 187 4.09 24.74 3.67
CA GLY A 187 3.46 24.43 4.95
C GLY A 187 1.93 24.29 5.01
N THR A 188 1.25 24.21 3.86
CA THR A 188 -0.20 24.00 3.80
C THR A 188 -0.51 22.84 2.88
N SER A 189 -1.39 21.96 3.31
CA SER A 189 -1.92 20.77 2.64
C SER A 189 -2.61 21.00 1.28
N ALA A 190 -2.38 22.11 0.61
CA ALA A 190 -3.05 22.53 -0.62
C ALA A 190 -2.20 22.38 -1.89
N GLY A 191 -1.09 21.64 -1.85
CA GLY A 191 -0.20 21.41 -3.00
C GLY A 191 -0.30 19.99 -3.55
N TYR A 192 -0.05 19.83 -4.86
CA TYR A 192 0.13 18.51 -5.46
C TYR A 192 1.51 17.97 -5.08
N HIS A 193 1.58 16.76 -4.50
CA HIS A 193 2.83 16.13 -4.07
C HIS A 193 3.17 14.92 -4.94
N PRO A 194 4.45 14.65 -5.22
CA PRO A 194 4.86 13.46 -5.97
C PRO A 194 4.46 12.15 -5.29
N GLY A 195 4.29 12.16 -3.97
CA GLY A 195 3.84 11.01 -3.17
C GLY A 195 2.32 10.88 -3.03
N GLN A 196 1.49 11.62 -3.80
CA GLN A 196 0.05 11.46 -3.74
C GLN A 196 -0.48 10.43 -4.74
N VAL A 197 -1.60 9.79 -4.40
CA VAL A 197 -2.46 9.07 -5.35
C VAL A 197 -3.89 9.57 -5.19
N TRP A 198 -4.58 9.84 -6.32
CA TRP A 198 -5.92 10.42 -6.33
C TRP A 198 -6.95 9.38 -6.74
N TRP A 199 -8.03 9.26 -5.96
CA TRP A 199 -9.18 8.39 -6.18
C TRP A 199 -8.89 6.90 -6.24
N MET A 200 -7.69 6.47 -6.61
CA MET A 200 -7.32 5.05 -6.67
C MET A 200 -6.91 4.55 -5.29
N ASP A 201 -7.61 3.55 -4.77
CA ASP A 201 -7.34 2.98 -3.44
C ASP A 201 -7.01 1.48 -3.43
N LEU A 202 -7.23 0.78 -4.55
CA LEU A 202 -6.98 -0.66 -4.63
C LEU A 202 -6.70 -1.11 -6.06
N LEU A 203 -5.70 -1.98 -6.23
CA LEU A 203 -5.46 -2.76 -7.43
C LEU A 203 -5.80 -4.22 -7.15
N VAL A 204 -6.60 -4.83 -8.02
CA VAL A 204 -7.07 -6.22 -7.91
C VAL A 204 -6.63 -7.00 -9.14
N ALA A 205 -6.17 -8.25 -8.95
CA ALA A 205 -5.99 -9.21 -10.03
C ALA A 205 -7.11 -10.25 -9.98
N ASP A 206 -7.80 -10.49 -11.08
CA ASP A 206 -8.81 -11.55 -11.19
C ASP A 206 -8.17 -12.95 -11.11
N ARG A 207 -6.93 -13.07 -11.59
CA ARG A 207 -6.13 -14.29 -11.55
C ARG A 207 -4.77 -14.01 -10.91
N PRO A 208 -4.69 -13.88 -9.59
CA PRO A 208 -3.44 -13.66 -8.88
C PRO A 208 -2.61 -14.95 -8.79
N ALA A 209 -1.29 -14.83 -8.75
CA ALA A 209 -0.37 -15.91 -8.41
C ALA A 209 -0.29 -16.11 -6.88
N ALA A 210 -1.40 -15.97 -6.17
CA ALA A 210 -1.54 -16.10 -4.73
C ALA A 210 -2.89 -16.71 -4.36
N ARG A 211 -3.00 -17.27 -3.14
CA ARG A 211 -4.25 -17.86 -2.63
C ARG A 211 -5.23 -16.83 -2.03
N GLY A 212 -4.80 -15.59 -1.92
CA GLY A 212 -5.59 -14.49 -1.34
C GLY A 212 -4.72 -13.29 -0.96
N THR A 213 -5.27 -12.40 -0.12
CA THR A 213 -4.69 -11.14 0.28
C THR A 213 -4.45 -11.08 1.79
N LEU A 214 -3.28 -10.58 2.19
CA LEU A 214 -3.01 -9.99 3.50
C LEU A 214 -3.24 -8.48 3.38
N VAL A 215 -4.07 -7.91 4.24
CA VAL A 215 -4.20 -6.45 4.39
C VAL A 215 -3.48 -6.02 5.66
N THR A 216 -2.58 -5.04 5.53
CA THR A 216 -1.91 -4.42 6.68
C THR A 216 -2.65 -3.13 7.04
N LEU A 217 -3.31 -3.10 8.18
CA LEU A 217 -4.05 -1.95 8.71
C LEU A 217 -3.18 -1.26 9.76
N GLY A 218 -2.92 0.03 9.58
CA GLY A 218 -2.02 0.74 10.47
C GLY A 218 -1.94 2.24 10.24
N ASP A 219 -1.04 2.85 10.98
CA ASP A 219 -0.69 4.27 10.95
C ASP A 219 0.52 4.55 10.01
N SER A 220 1.27 5.63 10.27
CA SER A 220 2.46 6.02 9.51
C SER A 220 3.55 4.95 9.44
N ILE A 221 3.69 4.11 10.46
CA ILE A 221 4.69 3.03 10.48
C ILE A 221 4.32 1.93 9.46
N THR A 222 3.03 1.68 9.27
CA THR A 222 2.54 0.76 8.25
C THR A 222 2.51 1.39 6.86
N ASP A 223 2.14 2.65 6.75
CA ASP A 223 2.16 3.43 5.52
C ASP A 223 3.59 3.53 4.95
N GLY A 224 4.59 3.65 5.82
CA GLY A 224 6.00 3.72 5.48
C GLY A 224 6.57 5.13 5.57
N TYR A 225 6.16 5.89 6.58
CA TYR A 225 6.68 7.23 6.86
C TYR A 225 8.21 7.20 6.97
N GLN A 226 8.88 8.03 6.15
CA GLN A 226 10.34 8.13 6.09
C GLN A 226 11.07 6.83 5.68
N ALA A 227 10.37 5.86 5.11
CA ALA A 227 11.01 4.76 4.39
C ALA A 227 11.64 5.32 3.10
N VAL A 228 12.64 6.20 3.28
CA VAL A 228 13.32 6.93 2.22
C VAL A 228 14.16 5.96 1.42
N GLY A 229 13.91 5.87 0.11
CA GLY A 229 14.69 5.05 -0.78
C GLY A 229 13.87 4.40 -1.90
N PRO A 230 14.46 3.49 -2.68
CA PRO A 230 13.73 2.79 -3.73
C PRO A 230 12.47 2.13 -3.19
N PRO A 231 11.38 2.00 -3.99
CA PRO A 231 10.23 1.18 -3.62
C PRO A 231 10.69 -0.19 -3.14
N GLY A 232 10.15 -0.66 -2.01
CA GLY A 232 10.55 -1.95 -1.43
C GLY A 232 11.28 -1.84 -0.08
N GLN A 233 11.25 -0.69 0.58
CA GLN A 233 11.93 -0.50 1.88
C GLN A 233 11.00 -0.46 3.10
N ARG A 234 9.67 -0.38 2.92
CA ARG A 234 8.72 -0.50 4.03
C ARG A 234 8.70 -1.92 4.57
N TRP A 235 8.45 -2.12 5.85
CA TRP A 235 8.31 -3.47 6.40
C TRP A 235 7.25 -4.30 5.66
N THR A 236 6.22 -3.66 5.12
CA THR A 236 5.17 -4.31 4.31
C THR A 236 5.67 -4.79 2.95
N ASP A 237 6.61 -4.07 2.33
CA ASP A 237 7.22 -4.45 1.06
C ASP A 237 8.17 -5.64 1.28
N VAL A 238 8.99 -5.61 2.34
CA VAL A 238 9.85 -6.74 2.75
C VAL A 238 9.00 -7.99 3.01
N LEU A 239 7.88 -7.85 3.70
CA LEU A 239 6.95 -8.96 3.92
C LEU A 239 6.35 -9.47 2.60
N ALA A 240 6.01 -8.57 1.66
CA ALA A 240 5.49 -8.94 0.35
C ALA A 240 6.49 -9.78 -0.45
N GLU A 241 7.76 -9.37 -0.49
CA GLU A 241 8.84 -10.13 -1.14
C GLU A 241 9.02 -11.52 -0.51
N ARG A 242 9.03 -11.60 0.82
CA ARG A 242 9.13 -12.87 1.55
C ARG A 242 7.94 -13.79 1.29
N LEU A 243 6.73 -13.25 1.18
CA LEU A 243 5.54 -14.00 0.84
C LEU A 243 5.57 -14.45 -0.64
N ASP A 244 6.06 -13.60 -1.55
CA ASP A 244 6.16 -13.94 -2.97
C ASP A 244 7.18 -15.06 -3.24
N ALA A 245 8.22 -15.18 -2.44
CA ALA A 245 9.18 -16.28 -2.50
C ALA A 245 8.58 -17.67 -2.17
N LEU A 246 7.36 -17.72 -1.61
CA LEU A 246 6.68 -18.98 -1.30
C LEU A 246 6.05 -19.61 -2.55
N PRO A 247 5.77 -20.92 -2.54
CA PRO A 247 4.93 -21.56 -3.56
C PRO A 247 3.55 -20.89 -3.65
N ALA A 248 3.00 -20.72 -4.85
CA ALA A 248 1.77 -19.97 -5.12
C ALA A 248 0.57 -20.37 -4.23
N PHE A 249 0.44 -21.65 -3.87
CA PHE A 249 -0.64 -22.14 -3.00
C PHE A 249 -0.51 -21.73 -1.52
N LYS A 250 0.66 -21.19 -1.10
CA LYS A 250 0.89 -20.61 0.23
C LYS A 250 0.97 -19.08 0.19
N ARG A 251 1.25 -18.51 -0.98
CA ARG A 251 1.50 -17.09 -1.18
C ARG A 251 0.25 -16.25 -0.86
N LEU A 252 0.46 -15.11 -0.22
CA LEU A 252 -0.55 -14.05 -0.09
C LEU A 252 -0.02 -12.79 -0.75
N ALA A 253 -0.89 -12.10 -1.48
CA ALA A 253 -0.63 -10.72 -1.89
C ALA A 253 -0.68 -9.80 -0.66
N VAL A 254 0.03 -8.69 -0.70
CA VAL A 254 -0.01 -7.67 0.36
C VAL A 254 -0.69 -6.41 -0.18
N ALA A 255 -1.67 -5.92 0.55
CA ALA A 255 -2.35 -4.66 0.32
C ALA A 255 -2.17 -3.78 1.55
N ASN A 256 -1.43 -2.66 1.39
CA ASN A 256 -1.12 -1.76 2.50
C ASN A 256 -2.26 -0.74 2.68
N ALA A 257 -2.93 -0.79 3.84
CA ALA A 257 -3.98 0.12 4.27
C ALA A 257 -3.52 0.99 5.46
N GLY A 258 -2.23 1.32 5.54
CA GLY A 258 -1.68 2.33 6.43
C GLY A 258 -2.16 3.73 6.04
N ILE A 259 -2.28 4.60 7.01
CA ILE A 259 -2.49 6.05 6.84
C ILE A 259 -1.65 6.78 7.88
N SER A 260 -0.79 7.68 7.45
CA SER A 260 0.02 8.49 8.37
C SER A 260 -0.86 9.31 9.31
N GLY A 261 -0.54 9.28 10.60
CA GLY A 261 -1.32 9.97 11.64
C GLY A 261 -2.61 9.27 12.06
N ASN A 262 -2.96 8.10 11.50
CA ASN A 262 -4.22 7.42 11.82
C ASN A 262 -4.27 6.94 13.28
N THR A 263 -5.50 6.72 13.77
CA THR A 263 -5.80 6.32 15.15
C THR A 263 -6.80 5.16 15.18
N VAL A 264 -6.89 4.47 16.32
CA VAL A 264 -7.95 3.47 16.55
C VAL A 264 -9.08 4.00 17.43
N SER A 265 -8.82 4.94 18.32
CA SER A 265 -9.79 5.33 19.36
C SER A 265 -10.14 6.81 19.38
N VAL A 266 -9.25 7.68 18.89
CA VAL A 266 -9.40 9.12 19.03
C VAL A 266 -10.16 9.76 17.88
N GLN A 267 -11.19 10.56 18.21
CA GLN A 267 -11.95 11.43 17.30
C GLN A 267 -12.26 12.76 18.00
N PRO A 268 -11.98 13.92 17.39
CA PRO A 268 -11.30 14.13 16.11
C PRO A 268 -9.84 13.70 16.14
N ASN A 269 -9.22 13.60 14.95
CA ASN A 269 -7.79 13.23 14.88
C ASN A 269 -6.93 14.23 15.65
N PRO A 270 -5.93 13.76 16.45
CA PRO A 270 -5.10 14.66 17.27
C PRO A 270 -4.26 15.66 16.47
N TYR A 271 -3.95 15.35 15.21
CA TYR A 271 -3.14 16.22 14.35
C TYR A 271 -3.99 17.13 13.47
N ASP A 272 -5.16 16.67 13.02
CA ASP A 272 -6.05 17.43 12.15
C ASP A 272 -7.53 17.24 12.51
N PRO A 273 -8.12 18.18 13.24
CA PRO A 273 -9.54 18.15 13.59
C PRO A 273 -10.45 18.45 12.38
N THR A 274 -9.89 18.94 11.26
CA THR A 274 -10.68 19.30 10.06
C THR A 274 -11.00 18.07 9.21
N GLY A 275 -10.30 16.94 9.43
CA GLY A 275 -10.48 15.70 8.67
C GLY A 275 -9.89 15.74 7.27
N GLN A 276 -8.93 16.65 7.04
CA GLN A 276 -8.24 16.77 5.74
C GLN A 276 -7.03 15.83 5.65
N CYS A 277 -6.40 15.50 6.78
CA CYS A 277 -5.38 14.47 6.82
C CYS A 277 -5.79 13.29 7.69
N CYS A 278 -4.96 12.26 7.65
CA CYS A 278 -4.88 11.21 8.67
C CYS A 278 -6.10 10.27 8.71
N GLY A 279 -7.05 10.46 7.84
CA GLY A 279 -8.23 9.62 7.67
C GLY A 279 -9.14 9.54 8.91
N VAL A 280 -10.27 8.88 8.75
CA VAL A 280 -11.10 8.48 9.90
C VAL A 280 -10.42 7.33 10.66
N PRO A 281 -10.66 7.17 11.97
CA PRO A 281 -10.08 6.08 12.75
C PRO A 281 -10.29 4.71 12.12
N ALA A 282 -9.30 3.82 12.31
CA ALA A 282 -9.27 2.48 11.73
C ALA A 282 -10.59 1.69 11.85
N PRO A 283 -11.34 1.71 12.97
CA PRO A 283 -12.63 1.03 13.07
C PRO A 283 -13.68 1.53 12.08
N GLN A 284 -13.64 2.82 11.71
CA GLN A 284 -14.63 3.42 10.79
C GLN A 284 -14.33 3.08 9.33
N ARG A 285 -13.04 3.00 8.96
CA ARG A 285 -12.59 2.63 7.61
C ARG A 285 -12.39 1.13 7.38
N LEU A 286 -12.49 0.29 8.43
CA LEU A 286 -12.27 -1.16 8.37
C LEU A 286 -13.13 -1.85 7.29
N GLY A 287 -14.38 -1.44 7.12
CA GLY A 287 -15.27 -2.00 6.10
C GLY A 287 -14.77 -1.75 4.68
N ARG A 288 -14.39 -0.50 4.39
CA ARG A 288 -13.93 -0.05 3.08
C ARG A 288 -12.52 -0.56 2.75
N ASP A 289 -11.57 -0.36 3.67
CA ASP A 289 -10.14 -0.52 3.39
C ASP A 289 -9.65 -1.96 3.60
N VAL A 290 -10.40 -2.76 4.36
CA VAL A 290 -9.98 -4.10 4.76
C VAL A 290 -11.00 -5.16 4.34
N LEU A 291 -12.21 -5.11 4.91
CA LEU A 291 -13.17 -6.21 4.76
C LEU A 291 -13.76 -6.33 3.35
N SER A 292 -13.72 -5.25 2.55
CA SER A 292 -14.15 -5.27 1.14
C SER A 292 -13.06 -5.70 0.17
N VAL A 293 -11.81 -5.93 0.63
CA VAL A 293 -10.70 -6.33 -0.25
C VAL A 293 -10.90 -7.75 -0.74
N PRO A 294 -10.92 -7.98 -2.07
CA PRO A 294 -11.09 -9.32 -2.62
C PRO A 294 -9.99 -10.27 -2.17
N GLY A 295 -10.38 -11.50 -1.85
CA GLY A 295 -9.46 -12.55 -1.45
C GLY A 295 -8.87 -12.42 -0.05
N LEU A 296 -9.38 -11.52 0.79
CA LEU A 296 -8.90 -11.29 2.16
C LEU A 296 -8.80 -12.62 2.94
N LYS A 297 -7.63 -12.87 3.52
CA LYS A 297 -7.31 -14.04 4.34
C LYS A 297 -6.79 -13.68 5.70
N THR A 298 -6.00 -12.62 5.78
CA THR A 298 -5.34 -12.19 7.01
C THR A 298 -5.35 -10.67 7.09
N VAL A 299 -5.58 -10.13 8.27
CA VAL A 299 -5.37 -8.74 8.62
C VAL A 299 -4.18 -8.66 9.55
N PHE A 300 -3.26 -7.75 9.31
CA PHE A 300 -2.17 -7.39 10.23
C PHE A 300 -2.47 -6.01 10.79
N LEU A 301 -2.59 -5.89 12.10
CA LEU A 301 -2.91 -4.63 12.78
C LEU A 301 -1.70 -4.10 13.54
N LEU A 302 -1.22 -2.92 13.13
CA LEU A 302 -0.22 -2.12 13.85
C LEU A 302 -0.73 -0.69 13.96
N GLU A 303 -1.28 -0.33 15.10
CA GLU A 303 -1.91 0.96 15.37
C GLU A 303 -1.77 1.36 16.83
N GLY A 304 -2.09 2.61 17.17
CA GLY A 304 -2.17 3.11 18.53
C GLY A 304 -1.07 4.09 18.91
N THR A 305 -0.05 4.27 18.08
CA THR A 305 1.03 5.24 18.32
C THR A 305 0.47 6.65 18.46
N ASN A 306 -0.39 7.06 17.53
CA ASN A 306 -0.98 8.39 17.50
C ASN A 306 -2.03 8.59 18.60
N ASP A 307 -2.75 7.54 18.98
CA ASP A 307 -3.67 7.57 20.12
C ASP A 307 -2.93 7.90 21.43
N ILE A 308 -1.80 7.23 21.67
CA ILE A 308 -0.97 7.41 22.88
C ILE A 308 -0.14 8.69 22.80
N GLY A 309 0.38 9.02 21.62
CA GLY A 309 1.14 10.24 21.36
C GLY A 309 0.31 11.48 21.67
N GLY A 310 -0.97 11.43 21.29
CA GLY A 310 -1.85 12.59 21.33
C GLY A 310 -1.33 13.73 20.45
N GLY A 311 -2.03 14.83 20.40
CA GLY A 311 -1.65 16.00 19.60
C GLY A 311 -2.24 17.27 20.19
N THR A 312 -2.10 18.38 19.46
CA THR A 312 -2.62 19.69 19.86
C THR A 312 -4.15 19.73 19.94
N ASN A 313 -4.84 18.85 19.20
CA ASN A 313 -6.29 18.86 19.00
C ASN A 313 -7.03 17.80 19.81
N ALA A 314 -6.33 16.79 20.34
CA ALA A 314 -6.89 15.78 21.22
C ALA A 314 -5.88 15.30 22.27
N PRO A 315 -6.31 15.03 23.49
CA PRO A 315 -5.43 14.46 24.52
C PRO A 315 -5.07 13.00 24.15
N PRO A 316 -3.98 12.47 24.73
CA PRO A 316 -3.65 11.06 24.62
C PRO A 316 -4.81 10.16 25.06
N ALA A 317 -5.04 9.08 24.34
CA ALA A 317 -6.01 8.06 24.73
C ALA A 317 -5.50 7.23 25.90
N SER A 318 -6.41 6.76 26.74
CA SER A 318 -6.11 5.77 27.78
C SER A 318 -5.89 4.39 27.18
N ALA A 319 -5.18 3.51 27.89
CA ALA A 319 -4.99 2.11 27.47
C ALA A 319 -6.34 1.40 27.24
N ALA A 320 -7.35 1.69 28.06
CA ALA A 320 -8.68 1.09 27.90
C ALA A 320 -9.33 1.47 26.56
N GLN A 321 -9.26 2.74 26.14
CA GLN A 321 -9.81 3.19 24.87
C GLN A 321 -9.13 2.51 23.66
N VAL A 322 -7.79 2.46 23.68
CA VAL A 322 -7.02 1.80 22.59
C VAL A 322 -7.35 0.29 22.54
N ILE A 323 -7.35 -0.38 23.69
CA ILE A 323 -7.66 -1.82 23.79
C ILE A 323 -9.08 -2.12 23.32
N ASP A 324 -10.06 -1.33 23.73
CA ASP A 324 -11.46 -1.54 23.35
C ASP A 324 -11.68 -1.36 21.84
N ALA A 325 -11.01 -0.36 21.25
CA ALA A 325 -11.05 -0.13 19.81
C ALA A 325 -10.39 -1.30 19.03
N MET A 326 -9.20 -1.74 19.44
CA MET A 326 -8.54 -2.92 18.84
C MET A 326 -9.35 -4.20 19.00
N ARG A 327 -9.97 -4.41 20.16
CA ARG A 327 -10.90 -5.55 20.38
C ARG A 327 -12.09 -5.49 19.44
N GLY A 328 -12.66 -4.31 19.21
CA GLY A 328 -13.74 -4.10 18.24
C GLY A 328 -13.33 -4.43 16.81
N ILE A 329 -12.11 -4.05 16.40
CA ILE A 329 -11.55 -4.43 15.08
C ILE A 329 -11.42 -5.95 14.99
N ALA A 330 -10.78 -6.58 15.97
CA ALA A 330 -10.57 -8.03 15.98
C ALA A 330 -11.88 -8.80 15.91
N ALA A 331 -12.89 -8.40 16.68
CA ALA A 331 -14.22 -9.02 16.67
C ALA A 331 -14.88 -8.93 15.28
N ARG A 332 -14.76 -7.79 14.58
CA ARG A 332 -15.32 -7.62 13.23
C ARG A 332 -14.57 -8.43 12.18
N VAL A 333 -13.24 -8.55 12.30
CA VAL A 333 -12.42 -9.38 11.41
C VAL A 333 -12.75 -10.87 11.61
N HIS A 334 -12.87 -11.34 12.85
CA HIS A 334 -13.28 -12.71 13.16
C HIS A 334 -14.72 -13.01 12.69
N ALA A 335 -15.64 -12.04 12.82
CA ALA A 335 -17.01 -12.19 12.30
C ALA A 335 -17.05 -12.39 10.78
N ALA A 336 -16.04 -11.89 10.05
CA ALA A 336 -15.83 -12.13 8.63
C ALA A 336 -15.08 -13.46 8.33
N HIS A 337 -14.81 -14.28 9.33
CA HIS A 337 -14.01 -15.51 9.23
C HIS A 337 -12.60 -15.29 8.68
N VAL A 338 -11.99 -14.17 9.03
CA VAL A 338 -10.65 -13.77 8.63
C VAL A 338 -9.73 -13.80 9.83
N ARG A 339 -8.49 -14.24 9.60
CA ARG A 339 -7.40 -14.23 10.59
C ARG A 339 -6.96 -12.81 10.89
N ILE A 340 -6.63 -12.51 12.16
CA ILE A 340 -6.03 -11.24 12.55
C ILE A 340 -4.75 -11.45 13.36
N VAL A 341 -3.69 -10.75 12.95
CA VAL A 341 -2.39 -10.69 13.63
C VAL A 341 -2.24 -9.32 14.27
N GLY A 342 -1.96 -9.26 15.56
CA GLY A 342 -1.68 -8.01 16.27
C GLY A 342 -0.18 -7.78 16.40
N ALA A 343 0.29 -6.55 16.15
CA ALA A 343 1.65 -6.16 16.44
C ALA A 343 1.70 -5.24 17.67
N THR A 344 2.77 -5.35 18.45
CA THR A 344 3.00 -4.44 19.59
C THR A 344 3.46 -3.06 19.10
N ILE A 345 3.03 -2.02 19.80
CA ILE A 345 3.39 -0.62 19.53
C ILE A 345 4.87 -0.40 19.86
N LEU A 346 5.61 0.18 18.93
CA LEU A 346 7.03 0.46 19.03
C LEU A 346 7.35 1.39 20.24
N PRO A 347 8.60 1.40 20.73
CA PRO A 347 9.05 2.43 21.67
C PRO A 347 8.91 3.83 21.03
N MET A 348 8.49 4.81 21.82
CA MET A 348 8.10 6.13 21.34
C MET A 348 8.97 7.27 21.91
N GLY A 349 10.10 6.94 22.55
CA GLY A 349 10.94 7.94 23.22
C GLY A 349 10.30 8.62 24.43
N ASN A 350 9.24 8.03 24.98
CA ASN A 350 8.56 8.59 26.14
C ASN A 350 9.45 8.58 27.38
N ALA A 351 9.24 9.54 28.29
CA ALA A 351 9.94 9.52 29.59
C ALA A 351 9.56 8.25 30.37
N PRO A 352 10.53 7.54 30.95
CA PRO A 352 10.25 6.37 31.78
C PRO A 352 9.24 6.67 32.88
N GLY A 353 8.21 5.83 33.04
CA GLY A 353 7.15 5.98 34.03
C GLY A 353 6.13 7.07 33.73
N SER A 354 6.22 7.77 32.60
CA SER A 354 5.18 8.71 32.19
C SER A 354 3.86 7.99 31.85
N ASP A 355 2.75 8.72 31.87
CA ASP A 355 1.43 8.18 31.55
C ASP A 355 1.39 7.59 30.12
N LYS A 356 2.05 8.23 29.16
CA LYS A 356 2.15 7.73 27.77
C LYS A 356 2.89 6.40 27.72
N GLU A 357 4.04 6.28 28.40
CA GLU A 357 4.79 5.03 28.43
C GLU A 357 4.03 3.92 29.17
N ASN A 358 3.41 4.26 30.32
CA ASN A 358 2.58 3.31 31.06
C ASN A 358 1.41 2.81 30.20
N THR A 359 0.78 3.69 29.42
CA THR A 359 -0.28 3.35 28.47
C THR A 359 0.24 2.41 27.38
N ARG A 360 1.36 2.72 26.74
CA ARG A 360 1.99 1.87 25.71
C ARG A 360 2.30 0.48 26.24
N LEU A 361 2.92 0.41 27.42
CA LEU A 361 3.26 -0.87 28.08
C LEU A 361 2.00 -1.67 28.45
N ALA A 362 0.93 -1.03 28.89
CA ALA A 362 -0.33 -1.69 29.22
C ALA A 362 -1.01 -2.26 27.95
N VAL A 363 -1.05 -1.49 26.86
CA VAL A 363 -1.58 -1.94 25.57
C VAL A 363 -0.73 -3.11 25.02
N ASN A 364 0.60 -2.98 25.01
CA ASN A 364 1.50 -4.03 24.54
C ASN A 364 1.39 -5.32 25.37
N ARG A 365 1.23 -5.20 26.70
CA ARG A 365 0.95 -6.37 27.54
C ARG A 365 -0.33 -7.05 27.13
N TRP A 366 -1.40 -6.28 26.91
CA TRP A 366 -2.68 -6.83 26.48
C TRP A 366 -2.58 -7.51 25.10
N ILE A 367 -1.89 -6.88 24.12
CA ILE A 367 -1.65 -7.49 22.80
C ILE A 367 -0.99 -8.86 22.96
N ARG A 368 0.05 -8.96 23.82
CA ARG A 368 0.81 -10.20 24.02
C ARG A 368 0.02 -11.31 24.75
N THR A 369 -0.92 -10.95 25.63
CA THR A 369 -1.46 -11.93 26.60
C THR A 369 -2.97 -12.14 26.54
N SER A 370 -3.72 -11.33 25.81
CA SER A 370 -5.20 -11.38 25.83
C SER A 370 -5.80 -12.54 25.07
N GLY A 371 -5.08 -13.13 24.12
CA GLY A 371 -5.66 -14.13 23.20
C GLY A 371 -6.67 -13.56 22.20
N THR A 372 -6.74 -12.22 22.06
CA THR A 372 -7.65 -11.56 21.12
C THR A 372 -7.22 -11.73 19.66
N PHE A 373 -5.92 -11.80 19.41
CA PHE A 373 -5.34 -11.99 18.09
C PHE A 373 -5.00 -13.47 17.86
N ASP A 374 -5.14 -13.95 16.63
CA ASP A 374 -4.78 -15.33 16.26
C ASP A 374 -3.26 -15.56 16.29
N ALA A 375 -2.47 -14.49 16.17
CA ALA A 375 -1.05 -14.48 16.41
C ALA A 375 -0.60 -13.06 16.79
N VAL A 376 0.56 -12.97 17.43
CA VAL A 376 1.17 -11.70 17.84
C VAL A 376 2.57 -11.62 17.28
N VAL A 377 2.94 -10.42 16.75
CA VAL A 377 4.31 -10.06 16.35
C VAL A 377 4.81 -8.98 17.30
N ASP A 378 5.94 -9.23 17.95
CA ASP A 378 6.46 -8.34 19.00
C ASP A 378 7.44 -7.31 18.42
N PHE A 379 6.94 -6.34 17.67
CA PHE A 379 7.73 -5.27 17.08
C PHE A 379 8.42 -4.37 18.11
N ASP A 380 7.80 -4.18 19.29
CA ASP A 380 8.45 -3.51 20.42
C ASP A 380 9.75 -4.23 20.83
N ALA A 381 9.73 -5.56 20.91
CA ALA A 381 10.94 -6.32 21.25
C ALA A 381 12.01 -6.28 20.16
N VAL A 382 11.60 -6.13 18.88
CA VAL A 382 12.52 -6.09 17.73
C VAL A 382 13.34 -4.81 17.71
N LEU A 383 12.71 -3.65 17.94
CA LEU A 383 13.39 -2.35 17.81
C LEU A 383 13.75 -1.68 19.14
N ARG A 384 13.31 -2.22 20.28
CA ARG A 384 13.56 -1.63 21.60
C ARG A 384 15.05 -1.64 21.94
N ASP A 385 15.60 -0.47 22.30
CA ASP A 385 16.96 -0.35 22.81
C ASP A 385 17.06 -1.03 24.20
N PRO A 386 17.92 -2.05 24.37
CA PRO A 386 18.10 -2.69 25.68
C PRO A 386 18.63 -1.76 26.75
N ALA A 387 19.39 -0.72 26.40
CA ALA A 387 19.94 0.26 27.31
C ALA A 387 18.94 1.38 27.66
N ASN A 388 17.97 1.64 26.78
CA ASN A 388 16.90 2.63 26.97
C ASN A 388 15.56 2.08 26.47
N PRO A 389 14.84 1.24 27.24
CA PRO A 389 13.68 0.50 26.77
C PRO A 389 12.47 1.34 26.33
N THR A 390 12.47 2.65 26.56
CA THR A 390 11.42 3.56 26.08
C THR A 390 11.69 4.10 24.69
N SER A 391 12.88 3.84 24.13
CA SER A 391 13.33 4.29 22.80
C SER A 391 13.64 3.11 21.89
N MET A 392 13.56 3.32 20.60
CA MET A 392 14.11 2.42 19.59
C MET A 392 15.65 2.51 19.60
N ILE A 393 16.32 1.48 19.09
CA ILE A 393 17.77 1.47 18.82
C ILE A 393 18.08 2.65 17.89
N ALA A 394 19.05 3.48 18.26
CA ALA A 394 19.34 4.75 17.60
C ALA A 394 19.61 4.62 16.08
N ASP A 395 20.33 3.57 15.66
CA ASP A 395 20.66 3.33 14.26
C ASP A 395 19.48 2.78 13.42
N LEU A 396 18.35 2.45 14.07
CA LEU A 396 17.16 1.85 13.43
C LEU A 396 15.96 2.80 13.42
N GLN A 397 16.12 4.03 13.91
CA GLN A 397 15.06 5.02 13.95
C GLN A 397 15.37 6.23 13.06
N HIS A 398 14.33 6.83 12.50
CA HIS A 398 14.38 8.14 11.85
C HIS A 398 14.16 9.26 12.88
N ASP A 399 13.15 9.09 13.71
CA ASP A 399 12.78 9.95 14.83
C ASP A 399 12.29 9.11 16.01
N SER A 400 11.72 9.74 17.05
CA SER A 400 11.25 9.02 18.24
C SER A 400 10.10 8.04 17.98
N TYR A 401 9.41 8.12 16.84
CA TYR A 401 8.20 7.37 16.52
C TYR A 401 8.38 6.41 15.36
N HIS A 402 9.25 6.74 14.39
CA HIS A 402 9.34 6.06 13.12
C HIS A 402 10.66 5.31 12.97
N PRO A 403 10.65 4.05 12.51
CA PRO A 403 11.86 3.38 12.06
C PRO A 403 12.43 4.10 10.82
N ASN A 404 13.72 3.94 10.59
CA ASN A 404 14.34 4.22 9.30
C ASN A 404 14.29 2.98 8.40
N ALA A 405 14.83 3.05 7.18
CA ALA A 405 14.84 1.92 6.24
C ALA A 405 15.47 0.63 6.82
N ALA A 406 16.50 0.74 7.67
CA ALA A 406 17.10 -0.43 8.32
C ALA A 406 16.16 -1.02 9.40
N GLY A 407 15.45 -0.16 10.13
CA GLY A 407 14.43 -0.58 11.08
C GLY A 407 13.25 -1.26 10.40
N ASP A 408 12.76 -0.71 9.29
CA ASP A 408 11.69 -1.31 8.50
C ASP A 408 12.08 -2.68 7.93
N LEU A 409 13.30 -2.81 7.39
CA LEU A 409 13.83 -4.09 6.95
C LEU A 409 13.80 -5.12 8.07
N LEU A 410 14.28 -4.74 9.26
CA LEU A 410 14.32 -5.64 10.41
C LEU A 410 12.92 -6.03 10.88
N LEU A 411 11.96 -5.10 10.90
CA LEU A 411 10.56 -5.40 11.20
C LEU A 411 9.96 -6.39 10.21
N GLY A 412 10.14 -6.15 8.90
CA GLY A 412 9.63 -7.03 7.86
C GLY A 412 10.23 -8.44 7.93
N GLU A 413 11.54 -8.56 8.23
CA GLU A 413 12.23 -9.84 8.40
C GLU A 413 11.82 -10.59 9.68
N ALA A 414 11.53 -9.85 10.76
CA ALA A 414 11.16 -10.45 12.05
C ALA A 414 9.78 -11.11 12.06
N ILE A 415 8.92 -10.85 11.06
CA ILE A 415 7.57 -11.43 11.01
C ILE A 415 7.65 -12.95 10.73
N PRO A 416 7.23 -13.84 11.64
CA PRO A 416 7.11 -15.26 11.35
C PRO A 416 6.04 -15.49 10.28
N LEU A 417 6.37 -16.05 9.14
CA LEU A 417 5.39 -16.30 8.07
C LEU A 417 4.25 -17.22 8.52
N THR A 418 4.49 -18.09 9.49
CA THR A 418 3.46 -18.92 10.14
C THR A 418 2.42 -18.09 10.89
N ALA A 419 2.79 -16.93 11.45
CA ALA A 419 1.82 -16.02 12.06
C ALA A 419 0.82 -15.48 11.03
N ILE A 420 1.28 -15.26 9.80
CA ILE A 420 0.47 -14.73 8.70
C ILE A 420 -0.37 -15.82 8.03
N LEU A 421 0.21 -17.00 7.84
CA LEU A 421 -0.40 -18.06 7.01
C LEU A 421 -1.37 -18.98 7.78
N GLY A 422 -1.23 -19.06 9.10
CA GLY A 422 -1.98 -19.97 9.97
C GLY A 422 -1.40 -21.36 10.01
#